data_f852e7fd4cd89e0ca198c238d4f515dd
#
_entry.id   f852e7fd4cd89e0ca198c238d4f515dd
#
_cell.length_a   1.000
_cell.length_b   1.000
_cell.length_c   1.000
_cell.angle_alpha   90.00
_cell.angle_beta   90.00
_cell.angle_gamma   90.00
#
_symmetry.space_group_name_H-M   'P 1'
#
loop_
_entity.id
_entity.type
_entity.pdbx_description
1 polymer ?
#
loop_
_entity_poly.entity_id
_entity_poly.type
_entity_poly.pdbx_seq_one_letter_code
_entity_poly.pdbx_strand_id
1 'polypeptide(L)'
;MQNNVRMIEEKVLSNNWYLLKTTTFDLLRRDGTWQRQQRETYDRGNGATILLYNRAKQTIILTRQFRFPTFVNGSPDGMLVEACAGLLDQDDPVTCIRREAEEETGYQIKDVRKVFEAYMSPGSVTERLYFFVGEYADSDKVSEGGGHHHEGEDIEVLELGLDEALAQAAAG
;
A
#
# COMPACT_ATOMS: atom_id res chain seq x y z
N MET A 1 -1.15 1.64 -31.00
CA MET A 1 -1.13 2.77 -30.05
C MET A 1 0.07 3.63 -30.40
N GLN A 2 -0.13 4.94 -30.56
CA GLN A 2 0.99 5.87 -30.79
C GLN A 2 1.83 5.90 -29.51
N ASN A 3 3.14 5.59 -29.64
CA ASN A 3 4.04 5.61 -28.49
C ASN A 3 4.42 7.07 -28.23
N ASN A 4 3.72 7.71 -27.28
CA ASN A 4 3.91 9.12 -26.95
C ASN A 4 5.16 9.38 -26.07
N VAL A 5 5.94 8.33 -25.76
CA VAL A 5 7.15 8.42 -24.94
C VAL A 5 8.29 7.70 -25.67
N ARG A 6 9.47 8.32 -25.70
CA ARG A 6 10.72 7.73 -26.20
C ARG A 6 11.72 7.73 -25.07
N MET A 7 12.09 6.55 -24.58
CA MET A 7 13.13 6.38 -23.57
C MET A 7 14.49 6.69 -24.20
N ILE A 8 15.28 7.54 -23.57
CA ILE A 8 16.60 7.98 -24.05
C ILE A 8 17.70 7.37 -23.19
N GLU A 9 17.61 7.54 -21.87
CA GLU A 9 18.63 7.07 -20.94
C GLU A 9 17.97 6.73 -19.60
N GLU A 10 18.43 5.67 -18.97
CA GLU A 10 18.05 5.32 -17.59
C GLU A 10 19.34 5.13 -16.77
N LYS A 11 19.38 5.70 -15.58
CA LYS A 11 20.49 5.61 -14.63
C LYS A 11 19.98 5.26 -13.24
N VAL A 12 20.57 4.23 -12.64
CA VAL A 12 20.33 3.89 -11.22
C VAL A 12 21.06 4.92 -10.36
N LEU A 13 20.33 5.54 -9.44
CA LEU A 13 20.85 6.48 -8.44
C LEU A 13 21.10 5.78 -7.10
N SER A 14 20.25 4.83 -6.73
CA SER A 14 20.39 4.00 -5.54
C SER A 14 19.68 2.66 -5.73
N ASN A 15 20.28 1.61 -5.20
CA ASN A 15 19.71 0.27 -5.14
C ASN A 15 20.01 -0.32 -3.76
N ASN A 16 19.48 0.34 -2.71
CA ASN A 16 19.68 -0.06 -1.31
C ASN A 16 18.41 -0.77 -0.80
N TRP A 17 17.49 0.00 -0.15
CA TRP A 17 16.23 -0.56 0.34
C TRP A 17 15.29 -0.87 -0.83
N TYR A 18 15.10 0.12 -1.72
CA TYR A 18 14.38 0.01 -2.99
C TYR A 18 15.16 0.70 -4.11
N LEU A 19 14.67 0.58 -5.34
CA LEU A 19 15.35 1.06 -6.51
C LEU A 19 14.96 2.51 -6.83
N LEU A 20 15.93 3.43 -6.76
CA LEU A 20 15.78 4.81 -7.22
C LEU A 20 16.49 4.98 -8.56
N LYS A 21 15.76 5.44 -9.57
CA LYS A 21 16.27 5.70 -10.90
C LYS A 21 16.00 7.13 -11.32
N THR A 22 16.85 7.64 -12.21
CA THR A 22 16.54 8.81 -13.05
C THR A 22 16.45 8.39 -14.51
N THR A 23 15.42 8.87 -15.19
CA THR A 23 15.16 8.53 -16.59
C THR A 23 15.01 9.80 -17.42
N THR A 24 15.77 9.90 -18.51
CA THR A 24 15.61 10.92 -19.55
C THR A 24 14.75 10.34 -20.67
N PHE A 25 13.73 11.07 -21.07
CA PHE A 25 12.79 10.67 -22.12
C PHE A 25 12.26 11.86 -22.90
N ASP A 26 11.80 11.62 -24.12
CA ASP A 26 11.04 12.58 -24.89
C ASP A 26 9.55 12.25 -24.80
N LEU A 27 8.75 13.24 -24.44
CA LEU A 27 7.28 13.16 -24.36
C LEU A 27 6.67 13.93 -25.52
N LEU A 28 5.80 13.26 -26.28
CA LEU A 28 4.97 13.94 -27.30
C LEU A 28 3.87 14.76 -26.62
N ARG A 29 3.95 16.07 -26.75
CA ARG A 29 2.96 17.00 -26.19
C ARG A 29 1.67 17.01 -27.02
N ARG A 30 0.61 17.57 -26.45
CA ARG A 30 -0.70 17.72 -27.14
C ARG A 30 -0.65 18.59 -28.38
N ASP A 31 0.32 19.52 -28.45
CA ASP A 31 0.55 20.38 -29.61
C ASP A 31 1.36 19.72 -30.73
N GLY A 32 1.70 18.42 -30.57
CA GLY A 32 2.48 17.65 -31.54
C GLY A 32 3.99 17.83 -31.41
N THR A 33 4.48 18.64 -30.50
CA THR A 33 5.94 18.84 -30.28
C THR A 33 6.50 17.81 -29.30
N TRP A 34 7.77 17.45 -29.50
CA TRP A 34 8.49 16.60 -28.57
C TRP A 34 9.23 17.44 -27.55
N GLN A 35 9.06 17.10 -26.26
CA GLN A 35 9.74 17.76 -25.14
C GLN A 35 10.62 16.78 -24.40
N ARG A 36 11.90 17.07 -24.25
CA ARG A 36 12.81 16.32 -23.39
C ARG A 36 12.50 16.62 -21.92
N GLN A 37 12.37 15.55 -21.16
CA GLN A 37 12.14 15.59 -19.72
C GLN A 37 13.07 14.61 -19.01
N GLN A 38 13.29 14.85 -17.72
CA GLN A 38 13.98 13.93 -16.82
C GLN A 38 13.12 13.77 -15.56
N ARG A 39 12.97 12.53 -15.09
CA ARG A 39 12.21 12.22 -13.87
C ARG A 39 12.95 11.17 -13.06
N GLU A 40 12.77 11.28 -11.75
CA GLU A 40 13.17 10.24 -10.82
C GLU A 40 11.96 9.36 -10.50
N THR A 41 12.22 8.07 -10.34
CA THR A 41 11.22 7.07 -9.95
C THR A 41 11.75 6.21 -8.82
N TYR A 42 10.95 6.06 -7.77
CA TYR A 42 11.23 5.16 -6.67
C TYR A 42 10.36 3.92 -6.84
N ASP A 43 11.01 2.77 -7.05
CA ASP A 43 10.37 1.49 -7.33
C ASP A 43 10.54 0.58 -6.12
N ARG A 44 9.43 0.30 -5.45
CA ARG A 44 9.32 -0.62 -4.31
C ARG A 44 8.49 -1.87 -4.62
N GLY A 45 8.09 -2.05 -5.88
CA GLY A 45 7.13 -3.06 -6.28
C GLY A 45 5.68 -2.60 -6.14
N ASN A 46 4.77 -3.49 -6.47
CA ASN A 46 3.33 -3.30 -6.29
C ASN A 46 2.89 -3.94 -4.96
N GLY A 47 1.74 -3.51 -4.45
CA GLY A 47 1.19 -4.01 -3.20
C GLY A 47 -0.29 -4.36 -3.28
N ALA A 48 -0.80 -4.97 -2.21
CA ALA A 48 -2.22 -5.19 -1.99
C ALA A 48 -2.61 -4.69 -0.61
N THR A 49 -3.84 -4.21 -0.46
CA THR A 49 -4.41 -3.77 0.81
C THR A 49 -5.83 -4.30 0.98
N ILE A 50 -6.25 -4.53 2.20
CA ILE A 50 -7.59 -5.03 2.51
C ILE A 50 -8.21 -4.27 3.69
N LEU A 51 -9.47 -3.88 3.52
CA LEU A 51 -10.32 -3.47 4.63
C LEU A 51 -11.16 -4.67 5.09
N LEU A 52 -10.89 -5.16 6.28
CA LEU A 52 -11.68 -6.20 6.94
C LEU A 52 -12.87 -5.55 7.65
N TYR A 53 -14.06 -6.07 7.44
CA TYR A 53 -15.29 -5.53 8.05
C TYR A 53 -16.17 -6.63 8.63
N ASN A 54 -16.91 -6.30 9.68
CA ASN A 54 -17.93 -7.17 10.31
C ASN A 54 -19.28 -6.46 10.30
N ARG A 55 -20.23 -7.00 9.53
CA ARG A 55 -21.56 -6.39 9.40
C ARG A 55 -22.41 -6.49 10.67
N ALA A 56 -22.26 -7.60 11.40
CA ALA A 56 -23.06 -7.81 12.61
C ALA A 56 -22.63 -6.88 13.74
N LYS A 57 -21.32 -6.64 13.87
CA LYS A 57 -20.76 -5.74 14.88
C LYS A 57 -20.69 -4.29 14.43
N GLN A 58 -20.80 -4.01 13.12
CA GLN A 58 -20.53 -2.70 12.52
C GLN A 58 -19.12 -2.20 12.83
N THR A 59 -18.12 -3.12 12.74
CA THR A 59 -16.71 -2.84 13.01
C THR A 59 -15.85 -3.11 11.79
N ILE A 60 -14.65 -2.53 11.80
CA ILE A 60 -13.57 -2.79 10.84
C ILE A 60 -12.28 -3.09 11.61
N ILE A 61 -11.37 -3.81 10.95
CA ILE A 61 -10.01 -4.03 11.46
C ILE A 61 -9.07 -3.09 10.71
N LEU A 62 -8.27 -2.37 11.48
CA LEU A 62 -7.16 -1.55 11.03
C LEU A 62 -5.88 -1.97 11.75
N THR A 63 -4.75 -1.54 11.23
CA THR A 63 -3.43 -1.71 11.80
C THR A 63 -2.85 -0.36 12.20
N ARG A 64 -2.09 -0.30 13.29
CA ARG A 64 -1.34 0.87 13.69
C ARG A 64 0.12 0.51 13.84
N GLN A 65 0.98 1.21 13.11
CA GLN A 65 2.41 0.94 13.12
C GLN A 65 3.25 2.19 12.86
N PHE A 66 4.53 2.10 13.19
CA PHE A 66 5.49 3.17 12.93
C PHE A 66 5.84 3.22 11.43
N ARG A 67 5.74 4.40 10.85
CA ARG A 67 6.15 4.68 9.47
C ARG A 67 7.17 5.81 9.46
N PHE A 68 8.43 5.47 9.25
CA PHE A 68 9.53 6.44 9.26
C PHE A 68 9.30 7.64 8.32
N PRO A 69 8.74 7.49 7.09
CA PRO A 69 8.44 8.63 6.23
C PRO A 69 7.44 9.62 6.85
N THR A 70 6.45 9.16 7.59
CA THR A 70 5.49 10.04 8.27
C THR A 70 6.16 10.82 9.40
N PHE A 71 7.04 10.17 10.16
CA PHE A 71 7.84 10.83 11.20
C PHE A 71 8.74 11.93 10.63
N VAL A 72 9.45 11.65 9.54
CA VAL A 72 10.33 12.65 8.86
C VAL A 72 9.51 13.82 8.30
N ASN A 73 8.27 13.57 7.89
CA ASN A 73 7.37 14.61 7.36
C ASN A 73 6.61 15.37 8.45
N GLY A 74 6.93 15.17 9.73
CA GLY A 74 6.45 15.98 10.84
C GLY A 74 5.36 15.35 11.71
N SER A 75 5.02 14.08 11.53
CA SER A 75 4.18 13.36 12.49
C SER A 75 4.94 13.25 13.83
N PRO A 76 4.33 13.62 14.98
CA PRO A 76 5.04 13.68 16.26
C PRO A 76 5.64 12.34 16.72
N ASP A 77 4.95 11.24 16.44
CA ASP A 77 5.33 9.88 16.84
C ASP A 77 5.58 8.94 15.64
N GLY A 78 5.26 9.38 14.41
CA GLY A 78 5.38 8.57 13.20
C GLY A 78 4.42 7.39 13.12
N MET A 79 3.49 7.26 14.07
CA MET A 79 2.48 6.20 14.07
C MET A 79 1.39 6.51 13.04
N LEU A 80 1.01 5.50 12.27
CA LEU A 80 -0.04 5.60 11.26
C LEU A 80 -1.08 4.51 11.49
N VAL A 81 -2.36 4.90 11.43
CA VAL A 81 -3.48 3.95 11.39
C VAL A 81 -3.86 3.74 9.94
N GLU A 82 -3.83 2.50 9.50
CA GLU A 82 -4.01 2.15 8.09
C GLU A 82 -4.75 0.81 7.92
N ALA A 83 -5.20 0.51 6.71
CA ALA A 83 -5.69 -0.81 6.39
C ALA A 83 -4.50 -1.77 6.19
N CYS A 84 -4.65 -3.03 6.61
CA CYS A 84 -3.65 -4.08 6.39
C CYS A 84 -3.18 -4.11 4.94
N ALA A 85 -1.86 -4.17 4.72
CA ALA A 85 -1.29 -4.09 3.37
C ALA A 85 0.13 -4.67 3.31
N GLY A 86 0.43 -5.36 2.19
CA GLY A 86 1.77 -5.88 1.94
C GLY A 86 2.21 -5.79 0.48
N LEU A 87 3.51 -6.03 0.27
CA LEU A 87 4.09 -6.10 -1.06
C LEU A 87 3.76 -7.43 -1.73
N LEU A 88 3.52 -7.39 -3.04
CA LEU A 88 3.18 -8.61 -3.79
C LEU A 88 4.37 -9.58 -3.89
N ASP A 89 5.59 -9.05 -3.93
CA ASP A 89 6.80 -9.83 -4.24
C ASP A 89 6.60 -10.71 -5.49
N GLN A 90 6.42 -12.01 -5.29
CA GLN A 90 6.17 -12.99 -6.36
C GLN A 90 4.72 -13.51 -6.37
N ASP A 91 3.90 -13.09 -5.40
CA ASP A 91 2.52 -13.55 -5.26
C ASP A 91 1.57 -12.79 -6.20
N ASP A 92 0.44 -13.43 -6.53
CA ASP A 92 -0.70 -12.70 -7.05
C ASP A 92 -1.38 -11.89 -5.94
N PRO A 93 -2.11 -10.81 -6.28
CA PRO A 93 -2.68 -9.91 -5.27
C PRO A 93 -3.64 -10.56 -4.27
N VAL A 94 -4.35 -11.63 -4.65
CA VAL A 94 -5.28 -12.34 -3.77
C VAL A 94 -4.53 -13.20 -2.77
N THR A 95 -3.53 -13.93 -3.22
CA THR A 95 -2.66 -14.75 -2.38
C THR A 95 -1.91 -13.87 -1.37
N CYS A 96 -1.27 -12.80 -1.86
CA CYS A 96 -0.58 -11.83 -1.01
C CYS A 96 -1.50 -11.31 0.10
N ILE A 97 -2.66 -10.76 -0.26
CA ILE A 97 -3.49 -10.05 0.75
C ILE A 97 -4.13 -10.98 1.77
N ARG A 98 -4.34 -12.27 1.44
CA ARG A 98 -4.78 -13.25 2.43
C ARG A 98 -3.69 -13.58 3.44
N ARG A 99 -2.46 -13.72 2.98
CA ARG A 99 -1.29 -13.96 3.82
C ARG A 99 -1.06 -12.76 4.75
N GLU A 100 -1.03 -11.54 4.21
CA GLU A 100 -0.86 -10.31 4.99
C GLU A 100 -1.96 -10.11 6.03
N ALA A 101 -3.23 -10.37 5.67
CA ALA A 101 -4.33 -10.28 6.62
C ALA A 101 -4.15 -11.23 7.83
N GLU A 102 -3.67 -12.46 7.60
CA GLU A 102 -3.39 -13.40 8.67
C GLU A 102 -2.17 -12.97 9.50
N GLU A 103 -1.07 -12.56 8.86
CA GLU A 103 0.18 -12.16 9.51
C GLU A 103 0.02 -10.87 10.33
N GLU A 104 -0.55 -9.82 9.74
CA GLU A 104 -0.68 -8.52 10.41
C GLU A 104 -1.85 -8.48 11.39
N THR A 105 -3.00 -9.07 11.05
CA THR A 105 -4.24 -8.88 11.84
C THR A 105 -4.66 -10.11 12.64
N GLY A 106 -4.11 -11.28 12.34
CA GLY A 106 -4.49 -12.55 12.96
C GLY A 106 -5.76 -13.17 12.40
N TYR A 107 -6.37 -12.60 11.35
CA TYR A 107 -7.60 -13.11 10.75
C TYR A 107 -7.35 -13.87 9.45
N GLN A 108 -7.79 -15.13 9.40
CA GLN A 108 -7.73 -15.97 8.20
C GLN A 108 -8.97 -15.76 7.33
N ILE A 109 -8.84 -14.96 6.28
CA ILE A 109 -9.95 -14.57 5.41
C ILE A 109 -9.99 -15.45 4.15
N LYS A 110 -11.12 -16.15 3.95
CA LYS A 110 -11.33 -17.04 2.80
C LYS A 110 -11.79 -16.30 1.56
N ASP A 111 -12.74 -15.38 1.73
CA ASP A 111 -13.36 -14.66 0.62
C ASP A 111 -12.93 -13.20 0.63
N VAL A 112 -12.05 -12.85 -0.31
CA VAL A 112 -11.61 -11.47 -0.54
C VAL A 112 -12.16 -10.99 -1.89
N ARG A 113 -12.66 -9.76 -1.91
CA ARG A 113 -13.21 -9.15 -3.12
C ARG A 113 -12.40 -7.92 -3.49
N LYS A 114 -11.79 -7.96 -4.70
CA LYS A 114 -11.14 -6.77 -5.27
C LYS A 114 -12.18 -5.68 -5.53
N VAL A 115 -11.88 -4.47 -5.11
CA VAL A 115 -12.74 -3.28 -5.30
C VAL A 115 -12.23 -2.44 -6.46
N PHE A 116 -10.95 -2.08 -6.45
CA PHE A 116 -10.29 -1.32 -7.51
C PHE A 116 -8.76 -1.50 -7.43
N GLU A 117 -8.04 -0.81 -8.29
CA GLU A 117 -6.59 -0.63 -8.22
C GLU A 117 -6.24 0.81 -8.56
N ALA A 118 -5.19 1.34 -7.95
CA ALA A 118 -4.74 2.71 -8.19
C ALA A 118 -3.22 2.82 -8.07
N TYR A 119 -2.65 3.79 -8.75
CA TYR A 119 -1.27 4.21 -8.50
C TYR A 119 -1.19 5.07 -7.25
N MET A 120 -0.23 4.76 -6.39
CA MET A 120 0.03 5.48 -5.15
C MET A 120 1.18 6.46 -5.38
N SER A 121 0.96 7.76 -5.10
CA SER A 121 1.95 8.83 -5.28
C SER A 121 2.64 8.85 -6.68
N PRO A 122 1.88 8.86 -7.79
CA PRO A 122 2.40 8.65 -9.15
C PRO A 122 3.30 9.78 -9.66
N GLY A 123 3.53 10.82 -8.87
CA GLY A 123 4.52 11.87 -9.17
C GLY A 123 5.97 11.39 -9.06
N SER A 124 6.24 10.33 -8.27
CA SER A 124 7.60 9.82 -8.06
C SER A 124 7.68 8.32 -7.75
N VAL A 125 6.59 7.69 -7.29
CA VAL A 125 6.56 6.27 -6.93
C VAL A 125 5.87 5.46 -8.03
N THR A 126 6.44 4.29 -8.36
CA THR A 126 5.91 3.42 -9.41
C THR A 126 4.79 2.50 -8.91
N GLU A 127 4.58 2.44 -7.61
CA GLU A 127 3.66 1.51 -6.95
C GLU A 127 2.22 1.60 -7.46
N ARG A 128 1.66 0.44 -7.79
CA ARG A 128 0.23 0.23 -7.98
C ARG A 128 -0.28 -0.66 -6.84
N LEU A 129 -1.32 -0.20 -6.15
CA LEU A 129 -1.93 -0.91 -5.04
C LEU A 129 -3.27 -1.52 -5.47
N TYR A 130 -3.49 -2.79 -5.11
CA TYR A 130 -4.74 -3.53 -5.33
C TYR A 130 -5.57 -3.49 -4.06
N PHE A 131 -6.77 -2.94 -4.13
CA PHE A 131 -7.65 -2.73 -2.99
C PHE A 131 -8.71 -3.83 -2.89
N PHE A 132 -8.78 -4.45 -1.73
CA PHE A 132 -9.70 -5.51 -1.41
C PHE A 132 -10.59 -5.17 -0.21
N VAL A 133 -11.68 -5.90 -0.08
CA VAL A 133 -12.49 -5.98 1.14
C VAL A 133 -12.73 -7.45 1.47
N GLY A 134 -12.82 -7.76 2.77
CA GLY A 134 -13.15 -9.10 3.27
C GLY A 134 -14.07 -8.99 4.49
N GLU A 135 -15.09 -9.84 4.56
CA GLU A 135 -15.91 -9.96 5.76
C GLU A 135 -15.22 -10.90 6.74
N TYR A 136 -15.08 -10.48 8.01
CA TYR A 136 -14.53 -11.32 9.06
C TYR A 136 -15.58 -11.65 10.11
N ALA A 137 -15.40 -12.79 10.77
CA ALA A 137 -16.09 -13.17 11.99
C ALA A 137 -15.07 -13.45 13.10
N ASP A 138 -15.48 -13.46 14.35
CA ASP A 138 -14.61 -13.78 15.49
C ASP A 138 -13.97 -15.17 15.36
N SER A 139 -14.68 -16.11 14.73
CA SER A 139 -14.18 -17.46 14.45
C SER A 139 -13.03 -17.51 13.45
N ASP A 140 -12.80 -16.47 12.68
CA ASP A 140 -11.73 -16.41 11.68
C ASP A 140 -10.41 -15.93 12.30
N LYS A 141 -10.43 -15.48 13.58
CA LYS A 141 -9.24 -15.10 14.32
C LYS A 141 -8.43 -16.34 14.70
N VAL A 142 -7.24 -16.48 14.16
CA VAL A 142 -6.33 -17.63 14.37
C VAL A 142 -5.09 -17.26 15.19
N SER A 143 -4.77 -15.97 15.30
CA SER A 143 -3.66 -15.45 16.11
C SER A 143 -3.96 -14.01 16.57
N GLU A 144 -3.01 -13.41 17.30
CA GLU A 144 -3.11 -11.98 17.66
C GLU A 144 -2.64 -11.06 16.55
N GLY A 145 -2.06 -11.57 15.47
CA GLY A 145 -1.43 -10.77 14.43
C GLY A 145 -0.15 -10.11 14.92
N GLY A 146 0.15 -8.92 14.42
CA GLY A 146 1.29 -8.13 14.88
C GLY A 146 2.44 -8.06 13.88
N GLY A 147 2.35 -8.79 12.75
CA GLY A 147 3.39 -8.85 11.73
C GLY A 147 4.61 -9.66 12.17
N HIS A 148 5.71 -9.47 11.46
CA HIS A 148 6.95 -10.21 11.67
C HIS A 148 8.06 -9.34 12.27
N HIS A 149 8.43 -9.56 13.53
CA HIS A 149 9.50 -8.81 14.23
C HIS A 149 10.85 -8.83 13.48
N HIS A 150 11.16 -9.90 12.76
CA HIS A 150 12.41 -9.98 11.99
C HIS A 150 12.40 -9.11 10.72
N GLU A 151 11.23 -8.64 10.30
CA GLU A 151 11.03 -7.66 9.22
C GLU A 151 10.95 -6.22 9.76
N GLY A 152 11.06 -6.07 11.09
CA GLY A 152 10.99 -4.78 11.78
C GLY A 152 9.57 -4.30 12.00
N GLU A 153 8.58 -5.19 11.94
CA GLU A 153 7.19 -4.90 12.18
C GLU A 153 6.86 -5.00 13.67
N ASP A 154 6.08 -4.04 14.14
CA ASP A 154 5.49 -3.99 15.48
C ASP A 154 4.10 -3.37 15.32
N ILE A 155 3.15 -4.22 14.94
CA ILE A 155 1.82 -3.83 14.48
C ILE A 155 0.80 -4.03 15.60
N GLU A 156 0.10 -2.96 15.94
CA GLU A 156 -1.07 -2.99 16.81
C GLU A 156 -2.33 -3.21 15.96
N VAL A 157 -3.12 -4.22 16.32
CA VAL A 157 -4.39 -4.53 15.64
C VAL A 157 -5.53 -3.80 16.33
N LEU A 158 -6.29 -3.01 15.58
CA LEU A 158 -7.39 -2.19 16.05
C LEU A 158 -8.72 -2.71 15.50
N GLU A 159 -9.67 -3.10 16.36
CA GLU A 159 -11.07 -3.30 15.97
C GLU A 159 -11.86 -2.05 16.35
N LEU A 160 -12.28 -1.26 15.37
CA LEU A 160 -12.97 0.01 15.56
C LEU A 160 -14.40 -0.05 15.03
N GLY A 161 -15.30 0.65 15.69
CA GLY A 161 -16.61 0.94 15.13
C GLY A 161 -16.49 1.76 13.84
N LEU A 162 -17.35 1.53 12.86
CA LEU A 162 -17.27 2.21 11.56
C LEU A 162 -17.35 3.74 11.71
N ASP A 163 -18.26 4.24 12.57
CA ASP A 163 -18.42 5.68 12.81
C ASP A 163 -17.18 6.28 13.49
N GLU A 164 -16.56 5.54 14.41
CA GLU A 164 -15.32 5.94 15.06
C GLU A 164 -14.17 6.03 14.05
N ALA A 165 -13.98 5.02 13.21
CA ALA A 165 -12.95 5.01 12.19
C ALA A 165 -13.15 6.16 11.18
N LEU A 166 -14.38 6.45 10.77
CA LEU A 166 -14.70 7.58 9.92
C LEU A 166 -14.38 8.92 10.60
N ALA A 167 -14.67 9.05 11.89
CA ALA A 167 -14.35 10.26 12.65
C ALA A 167 -12.83 10.45 12.77
N GLN A 168 -12.07 9.40 13.04
CA GLN A 168 -10.59 9.45 13.06
C GLN A 168 -10.02 9.84 11.69
N ALA A 169 -10.48 9.22 10.61
CA ALA A 169 -10.04 9.57 9.25
C ALA A 169 -10.34 11.04 8.86
N ALA A 170 -11.43 11.60 9.38
CA ALA A 170 -11.78 13.00 9.14
C ALA A 170 -10.98 14.00 9.99
N ALA A 171 -10.42 13.54 11.10
CA ALA A 171 -9.58 14.37 11.98
C ALA A 171 -8.11 14.46 11.52
N GLY A 172 -7.64 13.52 10.70
CA GLY A 172 -6.27 13.45 10.14
C GLY A 172 -5.36 12.61 10.97
#